data_3750e8aeb180438b976a90b830e000f8
#
_entry.id   3750e8aeb180438b976a90b830e000f8
#
_cell.length_a   1.000
_cell.length_b   1.000
_cell.length_c   1.000
_cell.angle_alpha   90.00
_cell.angle_beta   90.00
_cell.angle_gamma   90.00
#
_symmetry.space_group_name_H-M   'P 1'
#
loop_
_entity.id
_entity.type
_entity.pdbx_description
1 polymer ?
#
loop_
_entity_poly.entity_id
_entity_poly.type
_entity_poly.pdbx_seq_one_letter_code
_entity_poly.pdbx_strand_id
1 'polypeptide(L)'
;MSNTSDAISGGKPRVRFAPSPTGFLHVGSARTFIFNWLYARRNNGTMILRLDDTDVERNTDASVHSIFEGLKWLGLGWDEEYKQSERGALHRQMAGAIFQKGLAYRDFTPAH
;
A
#
# COMPACT_ATOMS: atom_id res chain seq x y z
N MET A 1 19.78 16.92 13.90
CA MET A 1 20.15 17.20 12.52
C MET A 1 18.90 17.45 11.71
N SER A 2 18.78 18.63 11.17
CA SER A 2 17.76 18.84 10.16
C SER A 2 18.18 18.08 8.92
N ASN A 3 17.35 17.26 8.41
CA ASN A 3 17.67 16.52 7.21
C ASN A 3 16.78 16.98 6.06
N THR A 4 17.23 16.67 4.86
CA THR A 4 16.52 17.03 3.64
C THR A 4 15.10 16.45 3.61
N SER A 5 14.93 15.27 4.21
CA SER A 5 13.63 14.61 4.28
C SER A 5 12.61 15.45 5.04
N ASP A 6 13.01 16.02 6.18
CA ASP A 6 12.12 16.89 6.95
C ASP A 6 11.75 18.14 6.15
N ALA A 7 12.73 18.76 5.49
CA ALA A 7 12.50 19.94 4.68
C ALA A 7 11.54 19.63 3.51
N ILE A 8 11.67 18.47 2.86
CA ILE A 8 10.86 18.07 1.72
C ILE A 8 9.46 17.64 2.14
N SER A 9 9.36 16.84 3.19
CA SER A 9 8.10 16.17 3.57
C SER A 9 7.25 16.96 4.55
N GLY A 10 7.73 18.10 5.04
CA GLY A 10 7.10 18.81 6.15
C GLY A 10 7.35 18.15 7.49
N GLY A 11 8.32 17.26 7.60
CA GLY A 11 8.86 16.71 8.82
C GLY A 11 8.43 15.30 9.16
N LYS A 12 7.17 14.93 8.96
CA LYS A 12 6.68 13.62 9.42
C LYS A 12 6.51 12.65 8.27
N PRO A 13 7.16 11.47 8.33
CA PRO A 13 7.05 10.50 7.24
C PRO A 13 5.67 9.87 7.18
N ARG A 14 5.27 9.53 5.96
CA ARG A 14 4.12 8.69 5.70
C ARG A 14 4.64 7.40 5.06
N VAL A 15 4.44 6.30 5.74
CA VAL A 15 4.92 4.99 5.29
C VAL A 15 3.74 4.06 5.08
N ARG A 16 3.95 3.02 4.31
CA ARG A 16 2.87 2.08 4.01
C ARG A 16 3.34 0.64 4.01
N PHE A 17 2.39 -0.23 4.29
CA PHE A 17 2.46 -1.65 4.03
C PHE A 17 1.34 -1.97 3.04
N ALA A 18 1.68 -2.64 1.94
CA ALA A 18 0.75 -2.83 0.82
C ALA A 18 0.69 -4.31 0.40
N PRO A 19 0.08 -5.18 1.24
CA PRO A 19 -0.02 -6.60 0.92
C PRO A 19 -1.08 -6.88 -0.14
N SER A 20 -0.83 -7.90 -0.97
CA SER A 20 -1.85 -8.47 -1.85
C SER A 20 -2.56 -9.59 -1.10
N PRO A 21 -3.90 -9.54 -0.95
CA PRO A 21 -4.64 -10.53 -0.17
C PRO A 21 -4.90 -11.81 -0.98
N THR A 22 -3.84 -12.46 -1.44
CA THR A 22 -3.90 -13.66 -2.25
C THR A 22 -3.53 -14.93 -1.47
N GLY A 23 -3.41 -14.83 -0.15
CA GLY A 23 -3.05 -15.92 0.74
C GLY A 23 -2.89 -15.43 2.15
N PHE A 24 -2.28 -16.25 2.98
CA PHE A 24 -2.04 -15.88 4.38
C PHE A 24 -0.87 -14.91 4.49
N LEU A 25 -0.91 -14.09 5.54
CA LEU A 25 0.22 -13.25 5.91
C LEU A 25 1.39 -14.15 6.32
N HIS A 26 2.55 -13.99 5.70
CA HIS A 26 3.73 -14.76 6.06
C HIS A 26 4.74 -13.88 6.82
N VAL A 27 5.75 -14.53 7.39
CA VAL A 27 6.72 -13.86 8.27
C VAL A 27 7.48 -12.73 7.56
N GLY A 28 7.76 -12.88 6.27
CA GLY A 28 8.42 -11.82 5.49
C GLY A 28 7.58 -10.56 5.38
N SER A 29 6.27 -10.72 5.16
CA SER A 29 5.33 -9.61 5.13
C SER A 29 5.17 -8.98 6.50
N ALA A 30 5.09 -9.78 7.54
CA ALA A 30 5.02 -9.28 8.91
C ALA A 30 6.27 -8.45 9.24
N ARG A 31 7.45 -8.90 8.84
CA ARG A 31 8.70 -8.17 9.03
C ARG A 31 8.64 -6.79 8.37
N THR A 32 8.17 -6.73 7.13
CA THR A 32 8.03 -5.46 6.40
C THR A 32 7.06 -4.52 7.12
N PHE A 33 5.93 -5.04 7.58
CA PHE A 33 4.97 -4.26 8.35
C PHE A 33 5.61 -3.70 9.62
N ILE A 34 6.30 -4.53 10.38
CA ILE A 34 6.94 -4.15 11.65
C ILE A 34 7.97 -3.04 11.43
N PHE A 35 8.82 -3.16 10.41
CA PHE A 35 9.83 -2.13 10.14
C PHE A 35 9.19 -0.79 9.77
N ASN A 36 8.16 -0.80 8.94
CA ASN A 36 7.46 0.43 8.59
C ASN A 36 6.80 1.04 9.83
N TRP A 37 6.18 0.21 10.66
CA TRP A 37 5.53 0.65 11.89
C TRP A 37 6.53 1.29 12.84
N LEU A 38 7.67 0.64 13.08
CA LEU A 38 8.73 1.16 13.95
C LEU A 38 9.24 2.51 13.45
N TYR A 39 9.50 2.62 12.17
CA TYR A 39 9.96 3.87 11.57
C TYR A 39 8.94 4.98 11.74
N ALA A 40 7.68 4.70 11.46
CA ALA A 40 6.62 5.68 11.62
C ALA A 40 6.50 6.14 13.08
N ARG A 41 6.47 5.21 14.01
CA ARG A 41 6.33 5.55 15.44
C ARG A 41 7.55 6.31 15.99
N ARG A 42 8.74 5.92 15.57
CA ARG A 42 9.98 6.61 15.98
C ARG A 42 9.99 8.07 15.52
N ASN A 43 9.42 8.37 14.38
CA ASN A 43 9.44 9.69 13.75
C ASN A 43 8.10 10.43 13.84
N ASN A 44 7.17 9.96 14.66
CA ASN A 44 5.82 10.52 14.80
C ASN A 44 5.10 10.63 13.45
N GLY A 45 5.35 9.65 12.58
CA GLY A 45 4.79 9.61 11.24
C GLY A 45 3.46 8.87 11.18
N THR A 46 2.98 8.68 9.95
CA THR A 46 1.72 8.00 9.66
C THR A 46 1.98 6.63 9.07
N MET A 47 1.33 5.60 9.62
CA MET A 47 1.36 4.23 9.11
C MET A 47 0.11 3.97 8.29
N ILE A 48 0.29 3.60 7.02
CA ILE A 48 -0.79 3.36 6.08
C ILE A 48 -0.84 1.88 5.74
N LEU A 49 -2.02 1.30 5.76
CA LEU A 49 -2.29 -0.03 5.24
C LEU A 49 -3.06 0.11 3.93
N ARG A 50 -2.48 -0.39 2.84
CA ARG A 50 -3.15 -0.42 1.55
C ARG A 50 -3.24 -1.86 1.06
N LEU A 51 -4.45 -2.36 0.91
CA LEU A 51 -4.66 -3.67 0.32
C LEU A 51 -4.56 -3.58 -1.20
N ASP A 52 -3.64 -4.31 -1.78
CA ASP A 52 -3.45 -4.38 -3.23
C ASP A 52 -4.31 -5.53 -3.78
N ASP A 53 -5.60 -5.30 -3.82
CA ASP A 53 -6.65 -6.30 -4.09
C ASP A 53 -7.11 -6.28 -5.56
N THR A 54 -6.16 -6.11 -6.48
CA THR A 54 -6.46 -6.03 -7.92
C THR A 54 -6.48 -7.38 -8.63
N ASP A 55 -5.97 -8.43 -8.00
CA ASP A 55 -6.02 -9.80 -8.55
C ASP A 55 -7.34 -10.46 -8.13
N VAL A 56 -8.40 -10.21 -8.91
CA VAL A 56 -9.76 -10.63 -8.56
C VAL A 56 -9.93 -12.16 -8.52
N GLU A 57 -9.10 -12.90 -9.24
CA GLU A 57 -9.17 -14.36 -9.23
C GLU A 57 -8.61 -14.96 -7.94
N ARG A 58 -7.60 -14.33 -7.38
CA ARG A 58 -6.89 -14.82 -6.18
C ARG A 58 -7.29 -14.09 -4.91
N ASN A 59 -8.02 -12.98 -5.04
CA ASN A 59 -8.50 -12.19 -3.92
C ASN A 59 -9.80 -12.80 -3.39
N THR A 60 -9.79 -13.23 -2.14
CA THR A 60 -10.97 -13.78 -1.46
C THR A 60 -11.21 -13.03 -0.16
N ASP A 61 -12.46 -13.02 0.31
CA ASP A 61 -12.82 -12.43 1.60
C ASP A 61 -12.05 -13.09 2.74
N ALA A 62 -11.82 -14.40 2.63
CA ALA A 62 -11.04 -15.15 3.62
C ALA A 62 -9.60 -14.68 3.67
N SER A 63 -8.98 -14.41 2.51
CA SER A 63 -7.61 -13.89 2.45
C SER A 63 -7.51 -12.48 3.02
N VAL A 64 -8.46 -11.60 2.71
CA VAL A 64 -8.51 -10.25 3.29
C VAL A 64 -8.63 -10.33 4.81
N HIS A 65 -9.54 -11.16 5.30
CA HIS A 65 -9.73 -11.36 6.74
C HIS A 65 -8.46 -11.88 7.41
N SER A 66 -7.77 -12.82 6.77
CA SER A 66 -6.52 -13.38 7.27
C SER A 66 -5.44 -12.31 7.45
N ILE A 67 -5.32 -11.39 6.50
CA ILE A 67 -4.37 -10.26 6.59
C ILE A 67 -4.68 -9.42 7.84
N PHE A 68 -5.93 -9.00 8.01
CA PHE A 68 -6.32 -8.17 9.14
C PHE A 68 -6.12 -8.89 10.46
N GLU A 69 -6.51 -10.16 10.55
CA GLU A 69 -6.33 -10.94 11.77
C GLU A 69 -4.85 -11.12 12.13
N GLY A 70 -4.01 -11.37 11.13
CA GLY A 70 -2.56 -11.49 11.35
C GLY A 70 -1.95 -10.19 11.87
N LEU A 71 -2.33 -9.05 11.30
CA LEU A 71 -1.84 -7.75 11.74
C LEU A 71 -2.33 -7.42 13.15
N LYS A 72 -3.59 -7.71 13.46
CA LYS A 72 -4.13 -7.53 14.82
C LYS A 72 -3.42 -8.41 15.83
N TRP A 73 -3.08 -9.63 15.45
CA TRP A 73 -2.35 -10.54 16.32
C TRP A 73 -0.97 -9.99 16.69
N LEU A 74 -0.32 -9.26 15.77
CA LEU A 74 0.95 -8.59 16.06
C LEU A 74 0.80 -7.45 17.08
N GLY A 75 -0.42 -6.97 17.29
CA GLY A 75 -0.68 -5.90 18.26
C GLY A 75 -0.27 -4.50 17.78
N LEU A 76 0.01 -4.36 16.49
CA LEU A 76 0.43 -3.09 15.90
C LEU A 76 -0.70 -2.53 15.05
N GLY A 77 -1.01 -1.25 15.23
CA GLY A 77 -2.08 -0.60 14.50
C GLY A 77 -1.59 0.19 13.30
N TRP A 78 -2.53 0.73 12.56
CA TRP A 78 -2.25 1.64 11.43
C TRP A 78 -3.21 2.82 11.50
N ASP A 79 -2.81 3.92 10.86
CA ASP A 79 -3.52 5.19 10.98
C ASP A 79 -4.49 5.42 9.83
N GLU A 80 -4.18 4.92 8.64
CA GLU A 80 -5.02 5.06 7.44
C GLU A 80 -5.11 3.72 6.73
N GLU A 81 -6.21 3.51 6.02
CA GLU A 81 -6.49 2.25 5.33
C GLU A 81 -7.10 2.53 3.96
N TYR A 82 -6.57 1.86 2.94
CA TYR A 82 -7.04 1.99 1.56
C TYR A 82 -7.12 0.63 0.88
N LYS A 83 -7.98 0.53 -0.12
CA LYS A 83 -8.05 -0.62 -1.02
C LYS A 83 -7.84 -0.14 -2.45
N GLN A 84 -6.94 -0.77 -3.18
CA GLN A 84 -6.64 -0.40 -4.56
C GLN A 84 -7.88 -0.54 -5.46
N SER A 85 -8.70 -1.57 -5.24
CA SER A 85 -9.92 -1.79 -6.01
C SER A 85 -10.91 -0.64 -5.92
N GLU A 86 -10.89 0.11 -4.84
CA GLU A 86 -11.79 1.25 -4.62
C GLU A 86 -11.28 2.54 -5.27
N ARG A 87 -10.09 2.53 -5.85
CA ARG A 87 -9.45 3.70 -6.42
C ARG A 87 -9.36 3.68 -7.95
N GLY A 88 -10.14 2.79 -8.57
CA GLY A 88 -10.12 2.61 -10.02
C GLY A 88 -10.42 3.89 -10.82
N ALA A 89 -11.38 4.69 -10.36
CA ALA A 89 -11.72 5.95 -11.02
C ALA A 89 -10.55 6.94 -10.99
N LEU A 90 -9.89 7.06 -9.84
CA LEU A 90 -8.71 7.91 -9.69
C LEU A 90 -7.56 7.42 -10.58
N HIS A 91 -7.32 6.11 -10.59
CA HIS A 91 -6.25 5.54 -11.43
C HIS A 91 -6.51 5.81 -12.91
N ARG A 92 -7.75 5.68 -13.39
CA ARG A 92 -8.09 5.98 -14.77
C ARG A 92 -7.89 7.46 -15.09
N GLN A 93 -8.29 8.33 -14.18
CA GLN A 93 -8.12 9.77 -14.33
C GLN A 93 -6.64 10.14 -14.47
N MET A 94 -5.80 9.60 -13.58
CA MET A 94 -4.37 9.88 -13.60
C MET A 94 -3.67 9.27 -14.81
N ALA A 95 -4.05 8.05 -15.20
CA ALA A 95 -3.53 7.42 -16.40
C ALA A 95 -3.87 8.25 -17.65
N GLY A 96 -5.10 8.78 -17.72
CA GLY A 96 -5.52 9.66 -18.80
C GLY A 96 -4.69 10.94 -18.85
N ALA A 97 -4.41 11.55 -17.71
CA ALA A 97 -3.58 12.74 -17.63
C ALA A 97 -2.16 12.48 -18.13
N ILE A 98 -1.57 11.34 -17.77
CA ILE A 98 -0.23 10.93 -18.21
C ILE A 98 -0.24 10.68 -19.73
N PHE A 99 -1.28 10.02 -20.23
CA PHE A 99 -1.44 9.77 -21.67
C PHE A 99 -1.54 11.07 -22.45
N GLN A 100 -2.32 12.04 -21.97
CA GLN A 100 -2.47 13.36 -22.60
C GLN A 100 -1.14 14.13 -22.66
N LYS A 101 -0.25 13.90 -21.72
CA LYS A 101 1.09 14.52 -21.73
C LYS A 101 2.08 13.78 -22.62
N GLY A 102 1.68 12.70 -23.29
CA GLY A 102 2.54 11.92 -24.16
C GLY A 102 3.56 11.05 -23.43
N LEU A 103 3.35 10.81 -22.14
CA LEU A 103 4.27 10.01 -21.29
C LEU A 103 3.86 8.55 -21.15
N ALA A 104 2.77 8.16 -21.81
CA ALA A 104 2.29 6.79 -21.82
C ALA A 104 1.77 6.43 -23.21
N TYR A 105 1.76 5.14 -23.51
CA TYR A 105 1.25 4.63 -24.77
C TYR A 105 0.43 3.37 -24.53
N ARG A 106 -0.40 3.02 -25.52
CA ARG A 106 -1.21 1.81 -25.45
C ARG A 106 -0.41 0.60 -25.92
N ASP A 107 -0.47 -0.45 -25.15
CA ASP A 107 0.15 -1.74 -25.48
C ASP A 107 -0.95 -2.77 -25.71
N PHE A 108 -0.98 -3.34 -26.89
CA PHE A 108 -2.00 -4.30 -27.31
C PHE A 108 -1.50 -5.74 -27.25
N THR A 109 -0.36 -5.98 -26.63
CA THR A 109 0.17 -7.34 -26.45
C THR A 109 -0.80 -8.17 -25.60
N PRO A 110 -1.22 -9.36 -26.06
CA PRO A 110 -2.12 -10.20 -25.25
C PRO A 110 -1.49 -10.60 -23.93
N ALA A 111 -2.32 -10.74 -22.89
CA ALA A 111 -1.89 -11.27 -21.61
C ALA A 111 -1.57 -12.77 -21.74
N HIS A 112 -0.57 -13.23 -21.01
CA HIS A 112 -0.18 -14.63 -21.00
C HIS A 112 -0.79 -15.39 -19.84
#